data_6da9221e28b933d91a2f193b13fd04e8
#
_entry.id   6da9221e28b933d91a2f193b13fd04e8
#
_cell.length_a   1.000
_cell.length_b   1.000
_cell.length_c   1.000
_cell.angle_alpha   90.00
_cell.angle_beta   90.00
_cell.angle_gamma   90.00
#
_symmetry.space_group_name_H-M   'P 1'
#
loop_
_entity.id
_entity.type
_entity.pdbx_description
1 polymer ?
#
loop_
_entity_poly.entity_id
_entity_poly.type
_entity_poly.pdbx_seq_one_letter_code
_entity_poly.pdbx_strand_id
1 'polypeptide(L)'
;VRENVKSMKPYSSARDEFEDFDTADMIFLDANENPFQNGVNRYPDPQQSSVKVVLAKQRNINPNQILLGNGSDEVLDLLFRAFCEPKIDNVITLPPTYGMYSVLSNLNNIENREVLLTTDFQPQVEKILETVDANTKIIFLCSPNNPTGNSFSDESVTQLLQNFKGLVVIDEAYIDFSDKESWLAKIDQYPNLV
;
A
#
# COMPACT_ATOMS: atom_id res chain seq x y z
N VAL A 1 -10.81 -6.75 2.79
CA VAL A 1 -10.13 -6.92 4.10
C VAL A 1 -10.56 -8.24 4.71
N ARG A 2 -9.61 -9.01 5.27
CA ARG A 2 -9.86 -10.26 5.99
C ARG A 2 -10.78 -10.04 7.20
N GLU A 3 -11.66 -11.00 7.49
CA GLU A 3 -12.66 -10.84 8.55
C GLU A 3 -12.04 -10.69 9.95
N ASN A 4 -10.96 -11.42 10.24
CA ASN A 4 -10.24 -11.28 11.49
C ASN A 4 -9.62 -9.89 11.64
N VAL A 5 -9.13 -9.28 10.56
CA VAL A 5 -8.56 -7.92 10.58
C VAL A 5 -9.66 -6.88 10.80
N LYS A 6 -10.83 -7.03 10.16
CA LYS A 6 -11.99 -6.15 10.39
C LYS A 6 -12.47 -6.17 11.84
N SER A 7 -12.38 -7.33 12.50
CA SER A 7 -12.83 -7.50 13.88
C SER A 7 -11.79 -7.10 14.92
N MET A 8 -10.56 -6.79 14.52
CA MET A 8 -9.51 -6.36 15.45
C MET A 8 -9.85 -5.02 16.09
N LYS A 9 -9.61 -4.90 17.37
CA LYS A 9 -9.54 -3.61 18.04
C LYS A 9 -8.14 -3.07 17.86
N PRO A 10 -8.00 -1.83 17.32
CA PRO A 10 -6.70 -1.18 17.27
C PRO A 10 -6.08 -1.11 18.67
N TYR A 11 -4.77 -1.19 18.74
CA TYR A 11 -4.08 -0.85 19.97
C TYR A 11 -4.25 0.66 20.22
N SER A 12 -4.68 1.01 21.41
CA SER A 12 -4.73 2.38 21.90
C SER A 12 -3.73 2.51 23.03
N SER A 13 -2.83 3.46 22.95
CA SER A 13 -1.93 3.79 24.06
C SER A 13 -2.63 4.72 25.06
N ALA A 14 -2.11 4.79 26.29
CA ALA A 14 -2.64 5.74 27.27
C ALA A 14 -2.59 7.20 26.77
N ARG A 15 -1.65 7.53 25.88
CA ARG A 15 -1.55 8.87 25.28
C ARG A 15 -2.65 9.17 24.28
N ASP A 16 -3.13 8.19 23.56
CA ASP A 16 -4.22 8.38 22.59
C ASP A 16 -5.52 8.80 23.32
N GLU A 17 -5.64 8.47 24.61
CA GLU A 17 -6.78 8.91 25.44
C GLU A 17 -6.70 10.37 25.87
N PHE A 18 -5.54 11.02 25.68
CA PHE A 18 -5.26 12.39 26.10
C PHE A 18 -4.86 13.33 24.95
N GLU A 19 -5.19 12.98 23.71
CA GLU A 19 -4.84 13.79 22.51
C GLU A 19 -5.38 15.23 22.59
N ASP A 20 -6.53 15.44 23.26
CA ASP A 20 -7.18 16.76 23.39
C ASP A 20 -6.63 17.62 24.53
N PHE A 21 -5.65 17.15 25.29
CA PHE A 21 -5.11 17.90 26.42
C PHE A 21 -3.85 18.68 26.02
N ASP A 22 -3.71 19.90 26.55
CA ASP A 22 -2.44 20.64 26.48
C ASP A 22 -1.39 19.91 27.33
N THR A 23 -0.44 19.30 26.68
CA THR A 23 0.58 18.47 27.30
C THR A 23 1.83 19.25 27.73
N ALA A 24 1.86 20.59 27.53
CA ALA A 24 3.05 21.40 27.76
C ALA A 24 3.59 21.33 29.21
N ASP A 25 2.69 21.20 30.18
CA ASP A 25 3.04 21.12 31.62
C ASP A 25 2.86 19.71 32.22
N MET A 26 2.65 18.68 31.40
CA MET A 26 2.42 17.32 31.88
C MET A 26 3.73 16.57 32.15
N ILE A 27 3.72 15.80 33.24
CA ILE A 27 4.78 14.83 33.53
C ILE A 27 4.25 13.43 33.10
N PHE A 28 4.83 12.88 32.04
CA PHE A 28 4.45 11.58 31.51
C PHE A 28 5.12 10.46 32.33
N LEU A 29 4.30 9.59 32.94
CA LEU A 29 4.73 8.43 33.72
C LEU A 29 4.19 7.10 33.15
N ASP A 30 3.58 7.15 31.97
CA ASP A 30 2.77 6.10 31.37
C ASP A 30 3.57 5.03 30.61
N ALA A 31 4.63 5.41 29.90
CA ALA A 31 5.29 4.56 28.90
C ALA A 31 6.67 4.04 29.32
N ASN A 32 7.06 4.24 30.60
CA ASN A 32 8.37 3.86 31.13
C ASN A 32 9.56 4.41 30.28
N GLU A 33 9.42 5.64 29.80
CA GLU A 33 10.41 6.32 28.98
C GLU A 33 11.59 6.84 29.80
N ASN A 34 12.74 6.98 29.15
CA ASN A 34 13.90 7.61 29.79
C ASN A 34 13.61 9.12 30.06
N PRO A 35 13.64 9.56 31.32
CA PRO A 35 13.34 10.96 31.67
C PRO A 35 14.46 11.95 31.25
N PHE A 36 15.64 11.44 30.95
CA PHE A 36 16.79 12.29 30.59
C PHE A 36 16.75 12.63 29.11
N GLN A 37 16.75 13.94 28.82
CA GLN A 37 16.68 14.43 27.44
C GLN A 37 17.98 14.12 26.67
N ASN A 38 17.84 13.36 25.58
CA ASN A 38 18.93 13.02 24.66
C ASN A 38 18.52 13.10 23.18
N GLY A 39 17.34 13.68 22.90
CA GLY A 39 16.80 13.86 21.56
C GLY A 39 16.02 12.65 21.01
N VAL A 40 16.17 11.48 21.62
CA VAL A 40 15.51 10.22 21.22
C VAL A 40 14.99 9.41 22.42
N ASN A 41 14.73 10.08 23.52
CA ASN A 41 14.31 9.46 24.78
C ASN A 41 12.81 9.22 24.90
N ARG A 42 12.03 9.72 23.96
CA ARG A 42 10.58 9.56 23.91
C ARG A 42 10.17 8.63 22.76
N TYR A 43 9.10 7.88 22.95
CA TYR A 43 8.49 7.14 21.86
C TYR A 43 8.05 8.11 20.75
N PRO A 44 8.26 7.75 19.48
CA PRO A 44 7.77 8.57 18.37
C PRO A 44 6.24 8.49 18.30
N ASP A 45 5.65 9.47 17.62
CA ASP A 45 4.24 9.46 17.26
C ASP A 45 3.94 8.21 16.38
N PRO A 46 3.10 7.27 16.85
CA PRO A 46 2.80 6.04 16.12
C PRO A 46 2.06 6.29 14.81
N GLN A 47 1.41 7.44 14.67
CA GLN A 47 0.71 7.84 13.46
C GLN A 47 1.58 8.61 12.47
N GLN A 48 2.81 9.00 12.85
CA GLN A 48 3.75 9.82 12.06
C GLN A 48 3.10 11.08 11.48
N SER A 49 2.24 11.72 12.26
CA SER A 49 1.35 12.82 11.83
C SER A 49 2.10 13.97 11.19
N SER A 50 3.23 14.38 11.78
CA SER A 50 4.04 15.49 11.27
C SER A 50 4.59 15.22 9.86
N VAL A 51 5.05 14.00 9.60
CA VAL A 51 5.57 13.59 8.28
C VAL A 51 4.42 13.48 7.28
N LYS A 52 3.29 12.86 7.68
CA LYS A 52 2.09 12.74 6.83
C LYS A 52 1.55 14.08 6.38
N VAL A 53 1.53 15.09 7.26
CA VAL A 53 1.09 16.45 6.91
C VAL A 53 1.98 17.07 5.82
N VAL A 54 3.29 16.90 5.91
CA VAL A 54 4.24 17.41 4.91
C VAL A 54 4.04 16.70 3.57
N LEU A 55 3.97 15.35 3.58
CA LEU A 55 3.76 14.55 2.37
C LEU A 55 2.40 14.83 1.73
N ALA A 56 1.35 14.92 2.53
CA ALA A 56 0.00 15.23 2.06
C ALA A 56 -0.06 16.57 1.32
N LYS A 57 0.61 17.60 1.88
CA LYS A 57 0.73 18.90 1.23
C LYS A 57 1.53 18.81 -0.07
N GLN A 58 2.64 18.07 -0.07
CA GLN A 58 3.49 17.90 -1.25
C GLN A 58 2.78 17.18 -2.39
N ARG A 59 1.99 16.15 -2.07
CA ARG A 59 1.28 15.30 -3.04
C ARG A 59 -0.18 15.69 -3.26
N ASN A 60 -0.66 16.74 -2.57
CA ASN A 60 -2.05 17.25 -2.65
C ASN A 60 -3.11 16.18 -2.35
N ILE A 61 -2.92 15.43 -1.25
CA ILE A 61 -3.85 14.40 -0.75
C ILE A 61 -4.15 14.60 0.73
N ASN A 62 -5.09 13.81 1.27
CA ASN A 62 -5.39 13.85 2.70
C ASN A 62 -4.35 13.05 3.50
N PRO A 63 -3.84 13.53 4.65
CA PRO A 63 -2.94 12.78 5.52
C PRO A 63 -3.48 11.38 5.90
N ASN A 64 -4.79 11.22 6.03
CA ASN A 64 -5.43 9.94 6.33
C ASN A 64 -5.38 8.92 5.17
N GLN A 65 -4.98 9.33 3.97
CA GLN A 65 -4.76 8.46 2.82
C GLN A 65 -3.31 7.97 2.73
N ILE A 66 -2.48 8.27 3.73
CA ILE A 66 -1.06 7.92 3.74
C ILE A 66 -0.78 6.85 4.80
N LEU A 67 -0.18 5.75 4.37
CA LEU A 67 0.49 4.78 5.21
C LEU A 67 2.00 4.87 4.96
N LEU A 68 2.79 5.00 6.01
CA LEU A 68 4.26 5.03 5.91
C LEU A 68 4.83 3.70 6.37
N GLY A 69 5.81 3.19 5.63
CA GLY A 69 6.54 1.97 5.96
C GLY A 69 8.04 2.11 5.68
N ASN A 70 8.81 1.12 6.10
CA ASN A 70 10.23 1.01 5.81
C ASN A 70 10.44 0.47 4.38
N GLY A 71 10.30 1.36 3.40
CA GLY A 71 10.25 1.03 1.99
C GLY A 71 8.87 0.50 1.56
N SER A 72 8.69 0.35 0.24
CA SER A 72 7.46 -0.20 -0.33
C SER A 72 7.21 -1.66 0.07
N ASP A 73 8.26 -2.45 0.29
CA ASP A 73 8.14 -3.87 0.62
C ASP A 73 7.35 -4.12 1.92
N GLU A 74 7.54 -3.29 2.95
CA GLU A 74 6.76 -3.39 4.18
C GLU A 74 5.28 -3.07 3.92
N VAL A 75 5.00 -2.03 3.14
CA VAL A 75 3.62 -1.66 2.79
C VAL A 75 2.95 -2.73 1.95
N LEU A 76 3.67 -3.30 0.97
CA LEU A 76 3.19 -4.41 0.16
C LEU A 76 2.87 -5.64 1.02
N ASP A 77 3.75 -6.01 1.98
CA ASP A 77 3.51 -7.14 2.89
C ASP A 77 2.26 -6.90 3.76
N LEU A 78 2.05 -5.67 4.22
CA LEU A 78 0.83 -5.31 4.95
C LEU A 78 -0.44 -5.49 4.12
N LEU A 79 -0.41 -5.22 2.80
CA LEU A 79 -1.53 -5.48 1.92
C LEU A 79 -1.86 -6.98 1.85
N PHE A 80 -0.85 -7.85 1.68
CA PHE A 80 -1.07 -9.31 1.74
C PHE A 80 -1.72 -9.73 3.05
N ARG A 81 -1.18 -9.29 4.18
CA ARG A 81 -1.70 -9.63 5.52
C ARG A 81 -3.10 -9.13 5.79
N ALA A 82 -3.44 -7.96 5.28
CA ALA A 82 -4.74 -7.33 5.52
C ALA A 82 -5.85 -7.85 4.61
N PHE A 83 -5.52 -8.25 3.38
CA PHE A 83 -6.52 -8.52 2.35
C PHE A 83 -6.58 -9.98 1.89
N CYS A 84 -5.51 -10.75 2.03
CA CYS A 84 -5.42 -12.10 1.49
C CYS A 84 -5.42 -13.16 2.58
N GLU A 85 -6.36 -14.11 2.53
CA GLU A 85 -6.40 -15.26 3.43
C GLU A 85 -5.44 -16.35 2.94
N PRO A 86 -4.44 -16.76 3.75
CA PRO A 86 -3.45 -17.77 3.37
C PRO A 86 -4.10 -19.08 2.90
N LYS A 87 -3.54 -19.70 1.84
CA LYS A 87 -4.01 -20.95 1.21
C LYS A 87 -5.37 -20.88 0.53
N ILE A 88 -6.04 -19.74 0.55
CA ILE A 88 -7.38 -19.56 -0.02
C ILE A 88 -7.34 -18.53 -1.13
N ASP A 89 -6.78 -17.36 -0.84
CA ASP A 89 -6.80 -16.24 -1.76
C ASP A 89 -5.58 -16.24 -2.70
N ASN A 90 -5.73 -15.50 -3.78
CA ASN A 90 -4.69 -15.32 -4.79
C ASN A 90 -4.53 -13.85 -5.17
N VAL A 91 -3.38 -13.57 -5.77
CA VAL A 91 -3.04 -12.28 -6.37
C VAL A 91 -2.60 -12.48 -7.81
N ILE A 92 -2.63 -11.41 -8.59
CA ILE A 92 -2.14 -11.42 -9.98
C ILE A 92 -0.95 -10.49 -10.11
N THR A 93 0.12 -10.98 -10.74
CA THR A 93 1.32 -10.22 -11.09
C THR A 93 1.60 -10.32 -12.58
N LEU A 94 2.37 -9.36 -13.13
CA LEU A 94 2.55 -9.20 -14.57
C LEU A 94 4.03 -9.31 -14.98
N PRO A 95 4.62 -10.51 -14.98
CA PRO A 95 6.02 -10.68 -15.41
C PRO A 95 6.27 -10.27 -16.88
N PRO A 96 7.49 -9.75 -17.17
CA PRO A 96 8.59 -9.44 -16.25
C PRO A 96 8.28 -8.19 -15.43
N THR A 97 8.33 -8.31 -14.09
CA THR A 97 8.03 -7.24 -13.15
C THR A 97 8.86 -7.38 -11.87
N TYR A 98 8.64 -6.47 -10.91
CA TYR A 98 9.33 -6.47 -9.63
C TYR A 98 9.15 -7.80 -8.87
N GLY A 99 10.27 -8.46 -8.55
CA GLY A 99 10.26 -9.83 -8.02
C GLY A 99 9.70 -9.97 -6.59
N MET A 100 9.66 -8.89 -5.80
CA MET A 100 9.18 -8.95 -4.42
C MET A 100 7.70 -9.31 -4.30
N TYR A 101 6.87 -9.03 -5.30
CA TYR A 101 5.48 -9.48 -5.27
C TYR A 101 5.37 -11.00 -5.12
N SER A 102 6.17 -11.75 -5.89
CA SER A 102 6.22 -13.20 -5.81
C SER A 102 6.82 -13.68 -4.48
N VAL A 103 7.86 -13.01 -3.99
CA VAL A 103 8.48 -13.33 -2.69
C VAL A 103 7.48 -13.16 -1.55
N LEU A 104 6.78 -12.01 -1.51
CA LEU A 104 5.79 -11.70 -0.47
C LEU A 104 4.57 -12.61 -0.55
N SER A 105 4.13 -12.95 -1.76
CA SER A 105 3.08 -13.93 -1.99
C SER A 105 3.43 -15.28 -1.37
N ASN A 106 4.62 -15.80 -1.67
CA ASN A 106 5.11 -17.05 -1.09
C ASN A 106 5.27 -16.97 0.44
N LEU A 107 5.82 -15.87 0.96
CA LEU A 107 6.00 -15.65 2.40
C LEU A 107 4.66 -15.69 3.14
N ASN A 108 3.61 -15.13 2.56
CA ASN A 108 2.28 -15.10 3.12
C ASN A 108 1.43 -16.35 2.77
N ASN A 109 2.00 -17.29 2.00
CA ASN A 109 1.30 -18.49 1.53
C ASN A 109 0.03 -18.17 0.73
N ILE A 110 0.15 -17.20 -0.19
CA ILE A 110 -0.87 -16.76 -1.13
C ILE A 110 -0.48 -17.23 -2.52
N GLU A 111 -1.42 -17.75 -3.31
CA GLU A 111 -1.20 -18.12 -4.70
C GLU A 111 -0.87 -16.87 -5.52
N ASN A 112 0.26 -16.89 -6.23
CA ASN A 112 0.60 -15.87 -7.22
C ASN A 112 0.28 -16.37 -8.62
N ARG A 113 -0.70 -15.77 -9.29
CA ARG A 113 -1.07 -16.03 -10.67
C ARG A 113 -0.36 -15.04 -11.57
N GLU A 114 0.39 -15.57 -12.53
CA GLU A 114 1.20 -14.76 -13.42
C GLU A 114 0.53 -14.62 -14.78
N VAL A 115 0.33 -13.38 -15.21
CA VAL A 115 -0.09 -13.03 -16.57
C VAL A 115 1.01 -12.23 -17.22
N LEU A 116 1.68 -12.81 -18.21
CA LEU A 116 2.80 -12.15 -18.89
C LEU A 116 2.36 -10.84 -19.53
N LEU A 117 3.22 -9.85 -19.48
CA LEU A 117 3.07 -8.63 -20.29
C LEU A 117 3.11 -8.97 -21.79
N THR A 118 2.62 -8.06 -22.62
CA THR A 118 2.77 -8.16 -24.10
C THR A 118 4.23 -8.02 -24.50
N THR A 119 4.52 -8.20 -25.80
CA THR A 119 5.85 -7.95 -26.36
C THR A 119 6.33 -6.50 -26.18
N ASP A 120 5.39 -5.57 -26.07
CA ASP A 120 5.64 -4.14 -25.82
C ASP A 120 5.54 -3.80 -24.33
N PHE A 121 5.59 -4.81 -23.47
CA PHE A 121 5.54 -4.71 -22.01
C PHE A 121 4.29 -3.96 -21.49
N GLN A 122 3.12 -4.20 -22.10
CA GLN A 122 1.83 -3.66 -21.65
C GLN A 122 0.97 -4.76 -21.00
N PRO A 123 0.07 -4.40 -20.07
CA PRO A 123 -0.87 -5.33 -19.47
C PRO A 123 -1.82 -5.95 -20.51
N GLN A 124 -2.01 -7.27 -20.46
CA GLN A 124 -3.00 -7.98 -21.25
C GLN A 124 -4.33 -8.02 -20.48
N VAL A 125 -5.08 -6.91 -20.51
CA VAL A 125 -6.26 -6.68 -19.65
C VAL A 125 -7.27 -7.82 -19.71
N GLU A 126 -7.62 -8.31 -20.90
CA GLU A 126 -8.57 -9.40 -21.09
C GLU A 126 -8.09 -10.66 -20.36
N LYS A 127 -6.83 -11.07 -20.56
CA LYS A 127 -6.26 -12.25 -19.89
C LYS A 127 -6.16 -12.09 -18.38
N ILE A 128 -5.86 -10.87 -17.90
CA ILE A 128 -5.84 -10.58 -16.48
C ILE A 128 -7.24 -10.81 -15.91
N LEU A 129 -8.26 -10.24 -16.53
CA LEU A 129 -9.64 -10.36 -16.08
C LEU A 129 -10.17 -11.81 -16.20
N GLU A 130 -9.75 -12.58 -17.21
CA GLU A 130 -10.05 -14.02 -17.33
C GLU A 130 -9.39 -14.86 -16.23
N THR A 131 -8.25 -14.40 -15.67
CA THR A 131 -7.52 -15.07 -14.59
C THR A 131 -8.14 -14.80 -13.22
N VAL A 132 -8.97 -13.76 -13.11
CA VAL A 132 -9.67 -13.37 -11.86
C VAL A 132 -10.73 -14.43 -11.49
N ASP A 133 -10.74 -14.80 -10.20
CA ASP A 133 -11.82 -15.59 -9.61
C ASP A 133 -12.33 -14.94 -8.29
N ALA A 134 -13.20 -15.64 -7.56
CA ALA A 134 -13.78 -15.16 -6.31
C ALA A 134 -12.73 -14.95 -5.20
N ASN A 135 -11.58 -15.59 -5.31
CA ASN A 135 -10.50 -15.55 -4.35
C ASN A 135 -9.38 -14.56 -4.75
N THR A 136 -9.48 -13.94 -5.92
CA THR A 136 -8.51 -12.93 -6.35
C THR A 136 -8.74 -11.63 -5.56
N LYS A 137 -7.72 -11.17 -4.83
CA LYS A 137 -7.82 -10.00 -3.94
C LYS A 137 -7.06 -8.79 -4.44
N ILE A 138 -5.91 -9.00 -5.10
CA ILE A 138 -5.01 -7.92 -5.49
C ILE A 138 -4.48 -8.18 -6.90
N ILE A 139 -4.42 -7.12 -7.71
CA ILE A 139 -3.63 -7.06 -8.94
C ILE A 139 -2.51 -6.06 -8.71
N PHE A 140 -1.26 -6.47 -8.91
CA PHE A 140 -0.09 -5.60 -8.79
C PHE A 140 0.34 -5.08 -10.16
N LEU A 141 0.47 -3.77 -10.26
CA LEU A 141 0.92 -3.04 -11.44
C LEU A 141 2.16 -2.22 -11.07
N CYS A 142 3.32 -2.56 -11.57
CA CYS A 142 4.53 -1.74 -11.43
C CYS A 142 4.59 -0.76 -12.60
N SER A 143 4.44 0.54 -12.36
CA SER A 143 4.42 1.53 -13.44
C SER A 143 4.93 2.89 -12.97
N PRO A 144 6.13 3.29 -13.41
CA PRO A 144 7.02 2.63 -14.40
C PRO A 144 7.50 1.26 -13.96
N ASN A 145 7.52 0.30 -14.89
CA ASN A 145 7.81 -1.09 -14.59
C ASN A 145 9.31 -1.35 -14.39
N ASN A 146 9.65 -2.16 -13.41
CA ASN A 146 10.99 -2.68 -13.20
C ASN A 146 10.98 -4.19 -13.60
N PRO A 147 11.82 -4.65 -14.58
CA PRO A 147 13.01 -3.98 -15.11
C PRO A 147 12.82 -3.26 -16.45
N THR A 148 11.64 -3.24 -17.05
CA THR A 148 11.43 -2.84 -18.43
C THR A 148 11.47 -1.32 -18.67
N GLY A 149 11.27 -0.52 -17.60
CA GLY A 149 11.40 0.94 -17.61
C GLY A 149 10.25 1.71 -18.27
N ASN A 150 9.25 1.01 -18.80
CA ASN A 150 8.08 1.64 -19.44
C ASN A 150 6.93 1.85 -18.45
N SER A 151 6.10 2.84 -18.70
CA SER A 151 4.83 3.01 -18.00
C SER A 151 3.71 2.25 -18.72
N PHE A 152 2.74 1.79 -17.96
CA PHE A 152 1.53 1.19 -18.52
C PHE A 152 0.60 2.25 -19.08
N SER A 153 -0.24 1.87 -20.07
CA SER A 153 -1.22 2.77 -20.63
C SER A 153 -2.33 3.11 -19.63
N ASP A 154 -2.75 4.35 -19.60
CA ASP A 154 -3.86 4.81 -18.73
C ASP A 154 -5.15 4.05 -19.03
N GLU A 155 -5.35 3.65 -20.28
CA GLU A 155 -6.50 2.85 -20.71
C GLU A 155 -6.51 1.47 -20.03
N SER A 156 -5.37 0.75 -20.07
CA SER A 156 -5.26 -0.57 -19.45
C SER A 156 -5.49 -0.52 -17.94
N VAL A 157 -4.87 0.46 -17.27
CA VAL A 157 -5.03 0.64 -15.82
C VAL A 157 -6.48 0.99 -15.47
N THR A 158 -7.10 1.91 -16.24
CA THR A 158 -8.50 2.31 -16.03
C THR A 158 -9.45 1.12 -16.21
N GLN A 159 -9.24 0.30 -17.24
CA GLN A 159 -10.06 -0.90 -17.45
C GLN A 159 -9.98 -1.90 -16.30
N LEU A 160 -8.77 -2.10 -15.73
CA LEU A 160 -8.59 -2.95 -14.56
C LEU A 160 -9.31 -2.37 -13.34
N LEU A 161 -9.16 -1.08 -13.06
CA LEU A 161 -9.84 -0.40 -11.95
C LEU A 161 -11.36 -0.48 -12.04
N GLN A 162 -11.92 -0.41 -13.24
CA GLN A 162 -13.37 -0.45 -13.47
C GLN A 162 -13.97 -1.87 -13.44
N ASN A 163 -13.21 -2.89 -13.84
CA ASN A 163 -13.72 -4.23 -14.02
C ASN A 163 -13.28 -5.22 -12.94
N PHE A 164 -12.31 -4.87 -12.09
CA PHE A 164 -11.89 -5.69 -10.97
C PHE A 164 -12.44 -5.16 -9.64
N LYS A 165 -13.00 -6.05 -8.82
CA LYS A 165 -13.61 -5.67 -7.53
C LYS A 165 -12.63 -5.71 -6.35
N GLY A 166 -11.47 -6.34 -6.52
CA GLY A 166 -10.38 -6.35 -5.54
C GLY A 166 -9.50 -5.10 -5.67
N LEU A 167 -8.39 -5.06 -4.98
CA LEU A 167 -7.46 -3.93 -5.03
C LEU A 167 -6.60 -3.97 -6.29
N VAL A 168 -6.46 -2.82 -6.94
CA VAL A 168 -5.43 -2.56 -7.95
C VAL A 168 -4.35 -1.71 -7.29
N VAL A 169 -3.21 -2.34 -7.06
CA VAL A 169 -2.04 -1.70 -6.44
C VAL A 169 -1.11 -1.22 -7.54
N ILE A 170 -0.88 0.09 -7.61
CA ILE A 170 0.03 0.68 -8.58
C ILE A 170 1.31 1.08 -7.87
N ASP A 171 2.35 0.31 -8.10
CA ASP A 171 3.68 0.59 -7.57
C ASP A 171 4.36 1.66 -8.42
N GLU A 172 4.38 2.87 -7.89
CA GLU A 172 4.93 4.06 -8.51
C GLU A 172 6.33 4.43 -7.98
N ALA A 173 7.12 3.44 -7.54
CA ALA A 173 8.47 3.69 -7.02
C ALA A 173 9.36 4.52 -7.96
N TYR A 174 9.07 4.52 -9.25
CA TYR A 174 9.83 5.22 -10.28
C TYR A 174 9.05 6.34 -10.98
N ILE A 175 7.90 6.77 -10.46
CA ILE A 175 7.05 7.77 -11.13
C ILE A 175 7.74 9.12 -11.32
N ASP A 176 8.60 9.52 -10.38
CA ASP A 176 9.34 10.78 -10.46
C ASP A 176 10.37 10.83 -11.63
N PHE A 177 10.62 9.69 -12.29
CA PHE A 177 11.46 9.57 -13.48
C PHE A 177 10.66 9.42 -14.78
N SER A 178 9.34 9.55 -14.72
CA SER A 178 8.41 9.39 -15.83
C SER A 178 7.78 10.72 -16.22
N ASP A 179 7.42 10.86 -17.51
CA ASP A 179 6.61 11.98 -17.98
C ASP A 179 5.11 11.78 -17.70
N LYS A 180 4.72 10.66 -17.08
CA LYS A 180 3.35 10.35 -16.73
C LYS A 180 2.93 11.03 -15.43
N GLU A 181 1.68 11.42 -15.36
CA GLU A 181 1.05 11.86 -14.12
C GLU A 181 0.82 10.65 -13.18
N SER A 182 1.08 10.83 -11.90
CA SER A 182 0.83 9.81 -10.87
C SER A 182 -0.67 9.47 -10.78
N TRP A 183 -0.96 8.19 -10.62
CA TRP A 183 -2.32 7.71 -10.35
C TRP A 183 -2.88 8.22 -9.02
N LEU A 184 -2.01 8.72 -8.15
CA LEU A 184 -2.40 9.36 -6.91
C LEU A 184 -3.43 10.50 -7.11
N ALA A 185 -3.36 11.22 -8.24
CA ALA A 185 -4.34 12.25 -8.62
C ALA A 185 -5.77 11.70 -8.82
N LYS A 186 -5.93 10.40 -8.97
CA LYS A 186 -7.21 9.72 -9.20
C LYS A 186 -7.68 8.86 -8.01
N ILE A 187 -6.99 8.92 -6.86
CA ILE A 187 -7.25 8.05 -5.72
C ILE A 187 -8.69 8.18 -5.17
N ASP A 188 -9.27 9.37 -5.23
CA ASP A 188 -10.66 9.60 -4.80
C ASP A 188 -11.70 9.15 -5.84
N GLN A 189 -11.28 8.85 -7.08
CA GLN A 189 -12.17 8.42 -8.15
C GLN A 189 -12.38 6.91 -8.15
N TYR A 190 -11.41 6.14 -7.67
CA TYR A 190 -11.41 4.69 -7.69
C TYR A 190 -11.20 4.14 -6.28
N PRO A 191 -12.27 3.60 -5.64
CA PRO A 191 -12.20 3.13 -4.26
C PRO A 191 -11.32 1.88 -4.06
N ASN A 192 -10.92 1.24 -5.15
CA ASN A 192 -10.04 0.07 -5.20
C ASN A 192 -8.61 0.38 -5.67
N LEU A 193 -8.27 1.65 -5.87
CA LEU A 193 -6.91 2.09 -6.19
C LEU A 193 -6.09 2.25 -4.90
N VAL A 194 -4.88 1.68 -4.92
CA VAL A 194 -3.86 1.81 -3.86
C VAL A 194 -2.51 2.10 -4.50
#